data_30898dabd50a38fcfc08e329b43c4e99
#
_entry.id   30898dabd50a38fcfc08e329b43c4e99
#
_cell.length_a   1.000
_cell.length_b   1.000
_cell.length_c   1.000
_cell.angle_alpha   90.00
_cell.angle_beta   90.00
_cell.angle_gamma   90.00
#
_symmetry.space_group_name_H-M   'P 1'
#
loop_
_entity.id
_entity.type
_entity.pdbx_description
1 polymer ?
#
loop_
_entity_poly.entity_id
_entity_poly.type
_entity_poly.pdbx_seq_one_letter_code
_entity_poly.pdbx_strand_id
1 'polypeptide(L)'
;MKKKYIKDYVATPEGNLEYRGKYFTSNISDEEHKSIGMVQMMYGILCVILLIVALCIPCQGNKTIYVVIPMELALVCLWTYLTGTLAFLKAGSRMEEKDYDKAYQNPIQALTVSILLYVFSFGGQIIGIVMNSKGQEKGDLYLSLILFLVLVISIVVWNRQRKVMHLVKEEYKK
;
A
#
# COMPACT_ATOMS: atom_id res chain seq x y z
N MET A 1 -21.21 4.65 -5.03
CA MET A 1 -21.14 3.74 -3.86
C MET A 1 -21.01 2.31 -4.37
N LYS A 2 -20.08 1.46 -3.85
CA LYS A 2 -19.99 0.06 -4.31
C LYS A 2 -21.26 -0.69 -3.88
N LYS A 3 -21.82 -1.56 -4.74
CA LYS A 3 -23.04 -2.35 -4.47
C LYS A 3 -23.00 -3.15 -3.15
N LYS A 4 -21.78 -3.52 -2.67
CA LYS A 4 -21.53 -4.24 -1.41
C LYS A 4 -22.11 -3.50 -0.20
N TYR A 5 -22.00 -2.16 -0.14
CA TYR A 5 -22.38 -1.38 1.05
C TYR A 5 -23.80 -0.81 0.99
N ILE A 6 -24.47 -0.88 -0.17
CA ILE A 6 -25.83 -0.33 -0.33
C ILE A 6 -26.83 -1.08 0.58
N LYS A 7 -26.60 -2.38 0.80
CA LYS A 7 -27.46 -3.24 1.62
C LYS A 7 -27.44 -2.88 3.13
N ASP A 8 -26.40 -2.15 3.56
CA ASP A 8 -26.19 -1.79 4.96
C ASP A 8 -26.87 -0.47 5.34
N TYR A 9 -27.50 0.20 4.38
CA TYR A 9 -28.25 1.43 4.60
C TYR A 9 -29.76 1.16 4.48
N VAL A 10 -30.50 1.56 5.51
CA VAL A 10 -31.97 1.44 5.56
C VAL A 10 -32.56 2.85 5.56
N ALA A 11 -33.57 3.07 4.72
CA ALA A 11 -34.30 4.33 4.72
C ALA A 11 -35.13 4.45 6.00
N THR A 12 -34.98 5.55 6.74
CA THR A 12 -35.83 5.89 7.88
C THR A 12 -37.15 6.46 7.38
N PRO A 13 -38.21 6.45 8.20
CA PRO A 13 -39.51 7.05 7.83
C PRO A 13 -39.42 8.52 7.42
N GLU A 14 -38.38 9.20 7.88
CA GLU A 14 -38.08 10.62 7.58
C GLU A 14 -37.32 10.81 6.26
N GLY A 15 -37.02 9.74 5.51
CA GLY A 15 -36.31 9.78 4.24
C GLY A 15 -34.77 9.81 4.36
N ASN A 16 -34.23 9.76 5.58
CA ASN A 16 -32.79 9.68 5.80
C ASN A 16 -32.28 8.24 5.66
N LEU A 17 -31.02 8.05 5.26
CA LEU A 17 -30.38 6.74 5.20
C LEU A 17 -29.63 6.48 6.52
N GLU A 18 -30.07 5.48 7.27
CA GLU A 18 -29.39 5.01 8.50
C GLU A 18 -28.51 3.80 8.16
N TYR A 19 -27.24 3.85 8.59
CA TYR A 19 -26.33 2.72 8.45
C TYR A 19 -26.62 1.66 9.54
N ARG A 20 -26.88 0.42 9.12
CA ARG A 20 -27.13 -0.74 9.99
C ARG A 20 -26.11 -1.86 9.81
N GLY A 21 -25.00 -1.58 9.12
CA GLY A 21 -23.90 -2.52 8.94
C GLY A 21 -22.98 -2.60 10.17
N LYS A 22 -21.83 -3.23 9.96
CA LYS A 22 -20.81 -3.41 11.00
C LYS A 22 -20.07 -2.11 11.25
N TYR A 23 -19.84 -1.80 12.52
CA TYR A 23 -18.95 -0.72 12.94
C TYR A 23 -17.61 -1.29 13.39
N PHE A 24 -16.56 -0.53 13.16
CA PHE A 24 -15.22 -0.83 13.60
C PHE A 24 -14.75 0.25 14.54
N THR A 25 -14.23 -0.13 15.70
CA THR A 25 -13.74 0.82 16.72
C THR A 25 -12.24 0.64 16.88
N SER A 26 -11.50 1.74 16.76
CA SER A 26 -10.06 1.79 17.00
C SER A 26 -9.78 2.21 18.44
N ASN A 27 -8.93 1.45 19.14
CA ASN A 27 -8.48 1.76 20.50
C ASN A 27 -7.19 2.61 20.52
N ILE A 28 -6.84 3.24 19.39
CA ILE A 28 -5.65 4.07 19.24
C ILE A 28 -6.01 5.52 19.58
N SER A 29 -5.18 6.22 20.33
CA SER A 29 -5.37 7.65 20.61
C SER A 29 -5.27 8.48 19.33
N ASP A 30 -5.94 9.63 19.28
CA ASP A 30 -5.95 10.50 18.10
C ASP A 30 -4.54 10.98 17.72
N GLU A 31 -3.68 11.23 18.72
CA GLU A 31 -2.29 11.65 18.50
C GLU A 31 -1.46 10.52 17.89
N GLU A 32 -1.59 9.31 18.43
CA GLU A 32 -0.89 8.13 17.94
C GLU A 32 -1.38 7.77 16.52
N HIS A 33 -2.68 7.86 16.27
CA HIS A 33 -3.30 7.64 14.96
C HIS A 33 -2.72 8.59 13.90
N LYS A 34 -2.62 9.89 14.19
CA LYS A 34 -2.02 10.88 13.30
C LYS A 34 -0.53 10.60 13.08
N SER A 35 0.21 10.29 14.13
CA SER A 35 1.64 9.96 14.04
C SER A 35 1.89 8.75 13.13
N ILE A 36 1.14 7.67 13.33
CA ILE A 36 1.21 6.46 12.50
C ILE A 36 0.91 6.79 11.05
N GLY A 37 -0.18 7.52 10.79
CA GLY A 37 -0.60 7.88 9.44
C GLY A 37 0.41 8.76 8.72
N MET A 38 1.02 9.74 9.40
CA MET A 38 2.08 10.58 8.82
C MET A 38 3.32 9.76 8.45
N VAL A 39 3.77 8.87 9.34
CA VAL A 39 4.90 7.98 9.07
C VAL A 39 4.62 7.08 7.88
N GLN A 40 3.44 6.49 7.78
CA GLN A 40 3.02 5.67 6.63
C GLN A 40 3.00 6.46 5.33
N MET A 41 2.52 7.71 5.37
CA MET A 41 2.51 8.60 4.22
C MET A 41 3.94 8.91 3.74
N MET A 42 4.85 9.26 4.66
CA MET A 42 6.25 9.52 4.33
C MET A 42 6.92 8.31 3.65
N TYR A 43 6.70 7.10 4.17
CA TYR A 43 7.24 5.88 3.55
C TYR A 43 6.65 5.63 2.17
N GLY A 44 5.35 5.84 1.98
CA GLY A 44 4.72 5.70 0.67
C GLY A 44 5.31 6.66 -0.36
N ILE A 45 5.48 7.93 0.00
CA ILE A 45 6.10 8.94 -0.86
C ILE A 45 7.55 8.58 -1.17
N LEU A 46 8.32 8.15 -0.16
CA LEU A 46 9.71 7.71 -0.35
C LEU A 46 9.80 6.54 -1.35
N CYS A 47 8.93 5.53 -1.24
CA CYS A 47 8.89 4.42 -2.18
C CYS A 47 8.57 4.88 -3.61
N VAL A 48 7.63 5.82 -3.79
CA VAL A 48 7.31 6.39 -5.11
C VAL A 48 8.53 7.10 -5.70
N ILE A 49 9.22 7.94 -4.92
CA ILE A 49 10.41 8.65 -5.38
C ILE A 49 11.51 7.66 -5.79
N LEU A 50 11.79 6.66 -4.96
CA LEU A 50 12.80 5.64 -5.24
C LEU A 50 12.49 4.86 -6.53
N LEU A 51 11.21 4.50 -6.77
CA LEU A 51 10.83 3.82 -8.00
C LEU A 51 10.95 4.71 -9.23
N ILE A 52 10.58 5.99 -9.14
CA ILE A 52 10.78 6.93 -10.24
C ILE A 52 12.26 7.06 -10.56
N VAL A 53 13.11 7.21 -9.54
CA VAL A 53 14.57 7.24 -9.72
C VAL A 53 15.07 5.95 -10.37
N ALA A 54 14.60 4.79 -9.91
CA ALA A 54 14.94 3.49 -10.47
C ALA A 54 14.61 3.40 -11.97
N LEU A 55 13.44 3.86 -12.39
CA LEU A 55 13.00 3.88 -13.79
C LEU A 55 13.84 4.85 -14.67
N CYS A 56 14.43 5.89 -14.07
CA CYS A 56 15.26 6.85 -14.78
C CYS A 56 16.73 6.40 -14.94
N ILE A 57 17.18 5.33 -14.29
CA ILE A 57 18.55 4.84 -14.38
C ILE A 57 18.78 4.22 -15.77
N PRO A 58 19.77 4.70 -16.57
CA PRO A 58 20.13 4.06 -17.82
C PRO A 58 20.87 2.74 -17.53
N CYS A 59 20.20 1.60 -17.73
CA CYS A 59 20.76 0.27 -17.51
C CYS A 59 20.02 -0.79 -18.33
N GLN A 60 20.57 -2.00 -18.42
CA GLN A 60 19.92 -3.10 -19.14
C GLN A 60 18.64 -3.57 -18.44
N GLY A 61 18.60 -3.54 -17.11
CA GLY A 61 17.40 -3.88 -16.34
C GLY A 61 16.18 -3.09 -16.77
N ASN A 62 16.33 -1.78 -17.01
CA ASN A 62 15.25 -0.91 -17.48
C ASN A 62 14.84 -1.12 -18.96
N LYS A 63 15.55 -1.96 -19.70
CA LYS A 63 15.17 -2.44 -21.04
C LYS A 63 14.47 -3.79 -20.99
N THR A 64 14.37 -4.38 -19.82
CA THR A 64 13.91 -5.76 -19.62
C THR A 64 12.46 -5.79 -19.11
N ILE A 65 11.56 -6.31 -19.92
CA ILE A 65 10.10 -6.29 -19.68
C ILE A 65 9.73 -6.91 -18.31
N TYR A 66 10.34 -8.02 -17.94
CA TYR A 66 10.07 -8.70 -16.67
C TYR A 66 10.62 -7.97 -15.42
N VAL A 67 11.39 -6.91 -15.61
CA VAL A 67 11.81 -5.99 -14.54
C VAL A 67 10.91 -4.76 -14.50
N VAL A 68 10.69 -4.13 -15.66
CA VAL A 68 9.99 -2.84 -15.78
C VAL A 68 8.48 -2.97 -15.50
N ILE A 69 7.81 -3.94 -16.13
CA ILE A 69 6.35 -4.09 -15.96
C ILE A 69 5.95 -4.25 -14.49
N PRO A 70 6.56 -5.13 -13.69
CA PRO A 70 6.22 -5.23 -12.28
C PRO A 70 6.50 -3.92 -11.51
N MET A 71 7.55 -3.16 -11.85
CA MET A 71 7.83 -1.85 -11.22
C MET A 71 6.72 -0.82 -11.52
N GLU A 72 6.26 -0.74 -12.76
CA GLU A 72 5.17 0.16 -13.16
C GLU A 72 3.85 -0.21 -12.49
N LEU A 73 3.51 -1.50 -12.45
CA LEU A 73 2.34 -1.99 -11.73
C LEU A 73 2.42 -1.70 -10.23
N ALA A 74 3.61 -1.80 -9.64
CA ALA A 74 3.82 -1.45 -8.24
C ALA A 74 3.57 0.03 -7.95
N LEU A 75 3.86 0.95 -8.88
CA LEU A 75 3.49 2.36 -8.74
C LEU A 75 1.97 2.56 -8.64
N VAL A 76 1.18 1.82 -9.43
CA VAL A 76 -0.29 1.86 -9.35
C VAL A 76 -0.77 1.35 -7.98
N CYS A 77 -0.16 0.28 -7.46
CA CYS A 77 -0.47 -0.22 -6.12
C CYS A 77 -0.09 0.79 -5.03
N LEU A 78 1.06 1.47 -5.16
CA LEU A 78 1.46 2.53 -4.22
C LEU A 78 0.50 3.72 -4.23
N TRP A 79 -0.06 4.08 -5.38
CA TRP A 79 -1.13 5.09 -5.44
C TRP A 79 -2.34 4.68 -4.60
N THR A 80 -2.77 3.42 -4.71
CA THR A 80 -3.86 2.87 -3.88
C THR A 80 -3.48 2.89 -2.39
N TYR A 81 -2.24 2.55 -2.06
CA TYR A 81 -1.72 2.63 -0.69
C TYR A 81 -1.77 4.05 -0.15
N LEU A 82 -1.28 5.05 -0.88
CA LEU A 82 -1.27 6.46 -0.46
C LEU A 82 -2.68 7.01 -0.26
N THR A 83 -3.62 6.72 -1.18
CA THR A 83 -5.02 7.14 -1.03
C THR A 83 -5.70 6.48 0.17
N GLY A 84 -5.36 5.24 0.47
CA GLY A 84 -5.82 4.54 1.67
C GLY A 84 -5.22 5.12 2.95
N THR A 85 -3.94 5.48 2.95
CA THR A 85 -3.28 6.18 4.09
C THR A 85 -3.90 7.55 4.35
N LEU A 86 -4.28 8.28 3.29
CA LEU A 86 -5.05 9.53 3.44
C LEU A 86 -6.44 9.29 4.06
N ALA A 87 -7.09 8.19 3.68
CA ALA A 87 -8.36 7.81 4.30
C ALA A 87 -8.17 7.41 5.78
N PHE A 88 -7.08 6.72 6.10
CA PHE A 88 -6.68 6.40 7.48
C PHE A 88 -6.52 7.67 8.31
N LEU A 89 -5.77 8.66 7.85
CA LEU A 89 -5.58 9.94 8.55
C LEU A 89 -6.88 10.71 8.82
N LYS A 90 -7.92 10.49 7.99
CA LYS A 90 -9.25 11.11 8.13
C LYS A 90 -10.23 10.24 8.92
N ALA A 91 -9.91 8.99 9.19
CA ALA A 91 -10.78 8.07 9.89
C ALA A 91 -10.86 8.46 11.37
N GLY A 92 -12.06 8.46 11.93
CA GLY A 92 -12.28 8.66 13.36
C GLY A 92 -12.10 7.35 14.15
N SER A 93 -12.28 7.44 15.47
CA SER A 93 -12.21 6.28 16.38
C SER A 93 -13.27 5.22 16.10
N ARG A 94 -14.43 5.62 15.55
CA ARG A 94 -15.52 4.72 15.13
C ARG A 94 -15.83 4.93 13.66
N MET A 95 -15.83 3.86 12.87
CA MET A 95 -16.00 3.91 11.42
C MET A 95 -16.93 2.84 10.90
N GLU A 96 -17.60 3.10 9.78
CA GLU A 96 -18.39 2.14 9.04
C GLU A 96 -17.47 1.14 8.29
N GLU A 97 -17.97 -0.05 7.94
CA GLU A 97 -17.21 -1.07 7.19
C GLU A 97 -16.56 -0.51 5.92
N LYS A 98 -17.24 0.35 5.21
CA LYS A 98 -16.72 1.00 4.00
C LYS A 98 -15.48 1.85 4.27
N ASP A 99 -15.47 2.61 5.37
CA ASP A 99 -14.35 3.48 5.73
C ASP A 99 -13.20 2.65 6.31
N TYR A 100 -13.51 1.59 7.05
CA TYR A 100 -12.53 0.60 7.50
C TYR A 100 -11.84 -0.10 6.32
N ASP A 101 -12.59 -0.62 5.34
CA ASP A 101 -12.01 -1.24 4.15
C ASP A 101 -11.08 -0.26 3.43
N LYS A 102 -11.47 1.00 3.29
CA LYS A 102 -10.70 2.03 2.60
C LYS A 102 -9.44 2.45 3.37
N ALA A 103 -9.53 2.58 4.69
CA ALA A 103 -8.45 3.07 5.53
C ALA A 103 -7.45 1.98 5.95
N TYR A 104 -7.89 0.74 6.11
CA TYR A 104 -7.08 -0.36 6.65
C TYR A 104 -6.87 -1.51 5.66
N GLN A 105 -7.93 -2.07 5.06
CA GLN A 105 -7.81 -3.26 4.22
C GLN A 105 -7.19 -2.97 2.86
N ASN A 106 -7.68 -1.97 2.14
CA ASN A 106 -7.17 -1.66 0.81
C ASN A 106 -5.67 -1.30 0.80
N PRO A 107 -5.15 -0.46 1.73
CA PRO A 107 -3.72 -0.17 1.79
C PRO A 107 -2.86 -1.41 2.05
N ILE A 108 -3.26 -2.29 2.96
CA ILE A 108 -2.48 -3.50 3.26
C ILE A 108 -2.47 -4.49 2.09
N GLN A 109 -3.61 -4.62 1.38
CA GLN A 109 -3.69 -5.43 0.16
C GLN A 109 -2.81 -4.86 -0.95
N ALA A 110 -2.87 -3.54 -1.18
CA ALA A 110 -2.04 -2.85 -2.15
C ALA A 110 -0.54 -3.04 -1.86
N LEU A 111 -0.13 -2.91 -0.59
CA LEU A 111 1.24 -3.15 -0.16
C LEU A 111 1.66 -4.61 -0.36
N THR A 112 0.78 -5.56 -0.06
CA THR A 112 1.05 -6.99 -0.27
C THR A 112 1.33 -7.28 -1.74
N VAL A 113 0.50 -6.76 -2.64
CA VAL A 113 0.70 -6.91 -4.09
C VAL A 113 1.99 -6.21 -4.53
N SER A 114 2.27 -5.00 -4.02
CA SER A 114 3.52 -4.28 -4.33
C SER A 114 4.76 -5.08 -3.93
N ILE A 115 4.77 -5.70 -2.74
CA ILE A 115 5.89 -6.52 -2.28
C ILE A 115 6.14 -7.69 -3.23
N LEU A 116 5.08 -8.38 -3.68
CA LEU A 116 5.22 -9.45 -4.67
C LEU A 116 5.82 -8.94 -5.97
N LEU A 117 5.35 -7.80 -6.48
CA LEU A 117 5.86 -7.19 -7.71
C LEU A 117 7.34 -6.77 -7.55
N TYR A 118 7.77 -6.26 -6.38
CA TYR A 118 9.18 -5.96 -6.12
C TYR A 118 10.04 -7.21 -6.06
N VAL A 119 9.56 -8.30 -5.49
CA VAL A 119 10.26 -9.59 -5.49
C VAL A 119 10.49 -10.07 -6.92
N PHE A 120 9.48 -9.98 -7.79
CA PHE A 120 9.61 -10.35 -9.20
C PHE A 120 10.59 -9.44 -9.95
N SER A 121 10.49 -8.11 -9.78
CA SER A 121 11.42 -7.17 -10.41
C SER A 121 12.85 -7.37 -9.95
N PHE A 122 13.08 -7.48 -8.65
CA PHE A 122 14.39 -7.70 -8.07
C PHE A 122 14.99 -9.04 -8.49
N GLY A 123 14.22 -10.12 -8.43
CA GLY A 123 14.63 -11.45 -8.91
C GLY A 123 14.99 -11.43 -10.40
N GLY A 124 14.15 -10.81 -11.23
CA GLY A 124 14.39 -10.63 -12.65
C GLY A 124 15.69 -9.83 -12.92
N GLN A 125 15.93 -8.77 -12.15
CA GLN A 125 17.15 -7.96 -12.26
C GLN A 125 18.40 -8.78 -11.90
N ILE A 126 18.37 -9.57 -10.82
CA ILE A 126 19.49 -10.44 -10.43
C ILE A 126 19.77 -11.49 -11.51
N ILE A 127 18.73 -12.15 -12.04
CA ILE A 127 18.88 -13.10 -13.14
C ILE A 127 19.51 -12.42 -14.36
N GLY A 128 19.05 -11.23 -14.73
CA GLY A 128 19.62 -10.46 -15.84
C GLY A 128 21.12 -10.14 -15.64
N ILE A 129 21.52 -9.76 -14.44
CA ILE A 129 22.92 -9.50 -14.09
C ILE A 129 23.76 -10.79 -14.22
N VAL A 130 23.29 -11.90 -13.70
CA VAL A 130 24.01 -13.18 -13.72
C VAL A 130 24.18 -13.71 -15.16
N MET A 131 23.12 -13.59 -15.97
CA MET A 131 23.15 -14.07 -17.35
C MET A 131 24.00 -13.18 -18.28
N ASN A 132 24.09 -11.90 -17.99
CA ASN A 132 24.81 -10.91 -18.83
C ASN A 132 26.10 -10.38 -18.19
N SER A 133 26.86 -11.26 -17.56
CA SER A 133 28.05 -10.92 -16.76
C SER A 133 29.15 -10.14 -17.53
N LYS A 134 29.18 -10.23 -18.88
CA LYS A 134 30.16 -9.53 -19.73
C LYS A 134 29.76 -8.09 -20.10
N GLY A 135 28.52 -7.69 -19.86
CA GLY A 135 27.96 -6.39 -20.23
C GLY A 135 27.35 -5.62 -19.09
N GLN A 136 27.77 -5.90 -17.83
CA GLN A 136 27.26 -5.22 -16.65
C GLN A 136 27.51 -3.71 -16.71
N GLU A 137 26.41 -2.95 -16.72
CA GLU A 137 26.46 -1.50 -16.54
C GLU A 137 26.41 -1.19 -15.03
N LYS A 138 27.13 -0.15 -14.59
CA LYS A 138 27.04 0.32 -13.19
C LYS A 138 25.60 0.63 -12.78
N GLY A 139 24.76 1.03 -13.73
CA GLY A 139 23.33 1.28 -13.55
C GLY A 139 22.57 0.06 -13.07
N ASP A 140 22.93 -1.15 -13.48
CA ASP A 140 22.26 -2.39 -13.06
C ASP A 140 22.46 -2.67 -11.57
N LEU A 141 23.63 -2.33 -11.01
CA LEU A 141 23.89 -2.45 -9.58
C LEU A 141 23.08 -1.41 -8.78
N TYR A 142 23.00 -0.16 -9.27
CA TYR A 142 22.18 0.87 -8.61
C TYR A 142 20.70 0.51 -8.65
N LEU A 143 20.19 0.01 -9.76
CA LEU A 143 18.80 -0.46 -9.87
C LEU A 143 18.52 -1.57 -8.87
N SER A 144 19.42 -2.57 -8.77
CA SER A 144 19.30 -3.67 -7.81
C SER A 144 19.26 -3.17 -6.36
N LEU A 145 20.12 -2.22 -6.02
CA LEU A 145 20.16 -1.63 -4.68
C LEU A 145 18.86 -0.90 -4.35
N ILE A 146 18.33 -0.10 -5.28
CA ILE A 146 17.07 0.63 -5.06
C ILE A 146 15.90 -0.33 -4.92
N LEU A 147 15.78 -1.36 -5.77
CA LEU A 147 14.73 -2.36 -5.68
C LEU A 147 14.78 -3.12 -4.34
N PHE A 148 15.97 -3.47 -3.88
CA PHE A 148 16.15 -4.07 -2.56
C PHE A 148 15.71 -3.14 -1.43
N LEU A 149 16.10 -1.87 -1.47
CA LEU A 149 15.69 -0.87 -0.46
C LEU A 149 14.17 -0.69 -0.43
N VAL A 150 13.52 -0.55 -1.58
CA VAL A 150 12.06 -0.41 -1.66
C VAL A 150 11.37 -1.65 -1.13
N LEU A 151 11.87 -2.85 -1.42
CA LEU A 151 11.35 -4.11 -0.90
C LEU A 151 11.42 -4.15 0.63
N VAL A 152 12.58 -3.84 1.21
CA VAL A 152 12.79 -3.83 2.68
C VAL A 152 11.86 -2.81 3.35
N ILE A 153 11.79 -1.57 2.83
CA ILE A 153 10.92 -0.53 3.37
C ILE A 153 9.46 -1.00 3.33
N SER A 154 9.02 -1.57 2.20
CA SER A 154 7.64 -2.04 2.04
C SER A 154 7.27 -3.15 3.03
N ILE A 155 8.18 -4.08 3.30
CA ILE A 155 7.98 -5.16 4.31
C ILE A 155 7.87 -4.56 5.72
N VAL A 156 8.71 -3.59 6.07
CA VAL A 156 8.67 -2.93 7.39
C VAL A 156 7.34 -2.20 7.57
N VAL A 157 6.89 -1.44 6.58
CA VAL A 157 5.62 -0.71 6.61
C VAL A 157 4.43 -1.67 6.68
N TRP A 158 4.46 -2.76 5.90
CA TRP A 158 3.42 -3.78 5.92
C TRP A 158 3.27 -4.43 7.30
N ASN A 159 4.39 -4.78 7.96
CA ASN A 159 4.38 -5.32 9.31
C ASN A 159 3.79 -4.34 10.33
N ARG A 160 4.14 -3.04 10.23
CA ARG A 160 3.58 -1.99 11.09
C ARG A 160 2.07 -1.86 10.88
N GLN A 161 1.62 -1.83 9.63
CA GLN A 161 0.20 -1.68 9.31
C GLN A 161 -0.63 -2.88 9.76
N ARG A 162 -0.10 -4.10 9.65
CA ARG A 162 -0.76 -5.29 10.22
C ARG A 162 -0.97 -5.17 11.73
N LYS A 163 0.04 -4.71 12.47
CA LYS A 163 -0.08 -4.51 13.92
C LYS A 163 -1.19 -3.51 14.26
N VAL A 164 -1.26 -2.41 13.53
CA VAL A 164 -2.31 -1.38 13.72
C VAL A 164 -3.69 -1.95 13.42
N MET A 165 -3.84 -2.77 12.38
CA MET A 165 -5.11 -3.41 12.03
C MET A 165 -5.63 -4.35 13.13
N HIS A 166 -4.75 -5.03 13.87
CA HIS A 166 -5.13 -5.88 15.01
C HIS A 166 -5.67 -5.10 16.22
N LEU A 167 -5.46 -3.79 16.30
CA LEU A 167 -5.99 -2.93 17.37
C LEU A 167 -7.44 -2.46 17.10
N VAL A 168 -7.97 -2.77 15.92
CA VAL A 168 -9.35 -2.43 15.54
C VAL A 168 -10.27 -3.59 15.87
N LYS A 169 -11.35 -3.31 16.61
CA LYS A 169 -12.37 -4.28 17.00
C LYS A 169 -13.65 -4.09 16.20
N GLU A 170 -14.29 -5.20 15.85
CA GLU A 170 -15.61 -5.21 15.22
C GLU A 170 -16.71 -5.07 16.29
N GLU A 171 -17.63 -4.13 16.10
CA GLU A 171 -18.81 -3.94 16.93
C GLU A 171 -20.07 -4.19 16.11
N TYR A 172 -20.97 -5.03 16.63
CA TYR A 172 -22.32 -5.15 16.08
C TYR A 172 -23.25 -4.19 16.81
N LYS A 173 -24.02 -3.40 16.06
CA LYS A 173 -25.13 -2.65 16.65
C LYS A 173 -26.18 -3.67 17.11
N LYS A 174 -26.36 -3.82 18.43
CA LYS A 174 -27.48 -4.57 19.01
C LYS A 174 -28.80 -3.86 18.78
#